data_b1d8b81c987703f2388f74128ce7ae3f
#
_entry.id   b1d8b81c987703f2388f74128ce7ae3f
#
_cell.length_a   1.000
_cell.length_b   1.000
_cell.length_c   1.000
_cell.angle_alpha   90.00
_cell.angle_beta   90.00
_cell.angle_gamma   90.00
#
_symmetry.space_group_name_H-M   'P 1'
#
loop_
_entity.id
_entity.type
_entity.pdbx_description
1 polymer ?
#
loop_
_entity_poly.entity_id
_entity_poly.type
_entity_poly.pdbx_seq_one_letter_code
_entity_poly.pdbx_strand_id
1 'polypeptide(L)'
;AAEQTKAIPEYPAAVKKPSQGEKTTKTTPADNTLQRMVDREAKRAEGKGIGYDRWAAVHNLKQMAATVAAMEQYGFTPEELDAALVSANADLHSSTAKLKPIETAIREKKDLQKQVLAYAKTRDVRDGLKKQKTDKARKAYREKHESDFIIADAAARYFRQKGITKLPTYKSLQAEIEQLTAEKNALYNEYRANKERVRELQTMKSNLSQMHHGEPSRQKKHEQER
;
A
#
# COMPACT_ATOMS: atom_id res chain seq x y z
N ALA A 1 -35.47 -43.46 -4.89
CA ALA A 1 -34.42 -42.57 -4.49
C ALA A 1 -33.92 -41.83 -5.74
N ALA A 2 -34.31 -40.59 -5.91
CA ALA A 2 -33.92 -39.75 -7.06
C ALA A 2 -32.78 -38.82 -6.62
N GLU A 3 -31.63 -38.95 -7.28
CA GLU A 3 -30.51 -38.06 -7.16
C GLU A 3 -30.84 -36.68 -7.74
N GLN A 4 -30.79 -35.64 -6.93
CA GLN A 4 -30.87 -34.26 -7.40
C GLN A 4 -29.47 -33.79 -7.81
N THR A 5 -29.24 -33.74 -9.12
CA THR A 5 -28.09 -33.12 -9.73
C THR A 5 -28.20 -31.59 -9.56
N LYS A 6 -27.33 -30.96 -8.74
CA LYS A 6 -27.20 -29.51 -8.64
C LYS A 6 -26.60 -28.94 -9.92
N ALA A 7 -27.38 -28.11 -10.62
CA ALA A 7 -26.94 -27.34 -11.77
C ALA A 7 -25.86 -26.34 -11.41
N ILE A 8 -24.77 -26.30 -12.19
CA ILE A 8 -23.67 -25.33 -12.14
C ILE A 8 -24.22 -24.04 -12.80
N PRO A 9 -24.03 -22.85 -12.21
CA PRO A 9 -24.45 -21.59 -12.83
C PRO A 9 -23.60 -21.30 -14.07
N GLU A 10 -24.26 -21.10 -15.22
CA GLU A 10 -23.63 -20.62 -16.45
C GLU A 10 -23.11 -19.19 -16.31
N TYR A 11 -21.85 -19.00 -16.70
CA TYR A 11 -21.24 -17.66 -16.86
C TYR A 11 -21.82 -16.99 -18.12
N PRO A 12 -22.17 -15.71 -18.08
CA PRO A 12 -22.66 -15.00 -19.25
C PRO A 12 -21.60 -14.88 -20.33
N ALA A 13 -21.97 -15.15 -21.57
CA ALA A 13 -21.13 -15.14 -22.74
C ALA A 13 -20.46 -13.78 -23.00
N ALA A 14 -19.25 -13.86 -23.57
CA ALA A 14 -18.38 -12.76 -23.93
C ALA A 14 -19.09 -11.62 -24.67
N VAL A 15 -18.94 -10.40 -24.13
CA VAL A 15 -19.37 -9.14 -24.76
C VAL A 15 -18.56 -8.91 -26.04
N LYS A 16 -19.24 -8.84 -27.20
CA LYS A 16 -18.64 -8.51 -28.49
C LYS A 16 -18.01 -7.13 -28.48
N LYS A 17 -16.76 -7.02 -28.93
CA LYS A 17 -16.06 -5.74 -29.16
C LYS A 17 -16.84 -4.91 -30.19
N PRO A 18 -17.10 -3.62 -29.95
CA PRO A 18 -17.67 -2.75 -30.98
C PRO A 18 -16.63 -2.47 -32.08
N SER A 19 -17.11 -2.47 -33.32
CA SER A 19 -16.37 -2.18 -34.54
C SER A 19 -15.86 -0.73 -34.57
N GLN A 20 -14.67 -0.55 -35.15
CA GLN A 20 -14.07 0.76 -35.45
C GLN A 20 -14.98 1.56 -36.41
N GLY A 21 -15.33 2.78 -35.98
CA GLY A 21 -15.99 3.76 -36.84
C GLY A 21 -16.56 4.90 -36.03
N GLU A 22 -15.84 5.97 -36.02
CA GLU A 22 -16.14 7.38 -35.83
C GLU A 22 -15.20 8.08 -34.85
N LYS A 23 -14.29 8.86 -35.41
CA LYS A 23 -13.49 9.84 -34.70
C LYS A 23 -14.38 11.00 -34.25
N THR A 24 -15.15 10.80 -33.21
CA THR A 24 -15.64 11.94 -32.43
C THR A 24 -14.53 12.33 -31.47
N THR A 25 -14.00 13.52 -31.65
CA THR A 25 -13.16 14.21 -30.66
C THR A 25 -14.00 14.44 -29.39
N LYS A 26 -14.13 13.40 -28.56
CA LYS A 26 -14.58 13.57 -27.19
C LYS A 26 -13.45 14.30 -26.47
N THR A 27 -13.63 15.59 -26.29
CA THR A 27 -12.98 16.36 -25.23
C THR A 27 -13.49 15.76 -23.91
N THR A 28 -12.88 14.66 -23.45
CA THR A 28 -12.98 14.24 -22.06
C THR A 28 -12.52 15.41 -21.21
N PRO A 29 -13.24 15.77 -20.14
CA PRO A 29 -12.69 16.70 -19.15
C PRO A 29 -11.32 16.11 -18.80
N ALA A 30 -10.28 16.87 -19.06
CA ALA A 30 -8.91 16.46 -18.85
C ALA A 30 -8.80 15.91 -17.43
N ASP A 31 -8.27 14.71 -17.35
CA ASP A 31 -7.72 14.15 -16.11
C ASP A 31 -6.69 15.18 -15.62
N ASN A 32 -7.13 16.09 -14.76
CA ASN A 32 -6.37 17.25 -14.31
C ASN A 32 -5.37 16.83 -13.22
N THR A 33 -4.88 15.61 -13.36
CA THR A 33 -3.87 15.03 -12.46
C THR A 33 -2.57 15.79 -12.68
N LEU A 34 -2.17 16.54 -11.66
CA LEU A 34 -0.92 17.27 -11.64
C LEU A 34 0.26 16.32 -11.86
N GLN A 35 1.03 16.56 -12.92
CA GLN A 35 2.20 15.77 -13.28
C GLN A 35 3.45 16.66 -13.32
N ARG A 36 4.62 16.02 -13.21
CA ARG A 36 5.89 16.74 -13.37
C ARG A 36 6.09 17.20 -14.81
N MET A 37 6.61 18.40 -14.95
CA MET A 37 7.09 18.90 -16.22
C MET A 37 8.30 18.08 -16.69
N VAL A 38 8.48 18.00 -17.99
CA VAL A 38 9.59 17.29 -18.63
C VAL A 38 10.76 18.27 -18.84
N ASP A 39 11.95 17.87 -18.40
CA ASP A 39 13.17 18.58 -18.77
C ASP A 39 13.48 18.32 -20.25
N ARG A 40 13.16 19.29 -21.10
CA ARG A 40 13.29 19.17 -22.54
C ARG A 40 14.74 19.16 -23.01
N GLU A 41 15.62 19.88 -22.32
CA GLU A 41 17.05 19.93 -22.65
C GLU A 41 17.72 18.60 -22.34
N ALA A 42 17.49 18.05 -21.16
CA ALA A 42 17.98 16.74 -20.80
C ALA A 42 17.47 15.66 -21.78
N LYS A 43 16.19 15.73 -22.19
CA LYS A 43 15.61 14.77 -23.12
C LYS A 43 16.15 14.89 -24.55
N ARG A 44 16.53 16.10 -25.00
CA ARG A 44 17.24 16.29 -26.26
C ARG A 44 18.65 15.70 -26.19
N ALA A 45 19.37 15.92 -25.09
CA ALA A 45 20.68 15.32 -24.87
C ALA A 45 20.64 13.79 -24.86
N GLU A 46 19.55 13.19 -24.39
CA GLU A 46 19.28 11.75 -24.48
C GLU A 46 18.94 11.28 -25.92
N GLY A 47 18.92 12.17 -26.93
CA GLY A 47 18.62 11.81 -28.31
C GLY A 47 17.13 11.74 -28.67
N LYS A 48 16.22 12.24 -27.81
CA LYS A 48 14.80 12.32 -28.15
C LYS A 48 14.55 13.28 -29.32
N GLY A 49 13.82 12.77 -30.32
CA GLY A 49 13.56 13.51 -31.55
C GLY A 49 12.58 14.68 -31.39
N ILE A 50 12.45 15.49 -32.46
CA ILE A 50 11.64 16.72 -32.49
C ILE A 50 10.14 16.49 -32.18
N GLY A 51 9.61 15.32 -32.51
CA GLY A 51 8.23 14.95 -32.18
C GLY A 51 7.99 14.88 -30.68
N TYR A 52 8.94 14.27 -29.96
CA TYR A 52 8.91 14.21 -28.48
C TYR A 52 9.05 15.63 -27.89
N ASP A 53 9.96 16.46 -28.43
CA ASP A 53 10.16 17.81 -27.93
C ASP A 53 8.91 18.69 -28.07
N ARG A 54 8.19 18.58 -29.19
CA ARG A 54 6.91 19.28 -29.40
C ARG A 54 5.84 18.79 -28.43
N TRP A 55 5.73 17.48 -28.23
CA TRP A 55 4.82 16.90 -27.23
C TRP A 55 5.15 17.39 -25.81
N ALA A 56 6.44 17.37 -25.44
CA ALA A 56 6.90 17.83 -24.13
C ALA A 56 6.61 19.31 -23.89
N ALA A 57 6.72 20.16 -24.95
CA ALA A 57 6.36 21.56 -24.84
C ALA A 57 4.88 21.77 -24.52
N VAL A 58 3.99 21.05 -25.21
CA VAL A 58 2.53 21.10 -24.93
C VAL A 58 2.21 20.52 -23.57
N HIS A 59 2.85 19.41 -23.20
CA HIS A 59 2.69 18.81 -21.87
C HIS A 59 3.10 19.79 -20.77
N ASN A 60 4.27 20.41 -20.89
CA ASN A 60 4.76 21.37 -19.91
C ASN A 60 3.83 22.57 -19.76
N LEU A 61 3.33 23.13 -20.88
CA LEU A 61 2.37 24.24 -20.82
C LEU A 61 1.10 23.87 -20.04
N LYS A 62 0.57 22.66 -20.26
CA LYS A 62 -0.58 22.15 -19.50
C LYS A 62 -0.26 21.98 -18.02
N GLN A 63 0.93 21.46 -17.71
CA GLN A 63 1.36 21.27 -16.33
C GLN A 63 1.67 22.59 -15.61
N MET A 64 2.16 23.60 -16.29
CA MET A 64 2.29 24.96 -15.76
C MET A 64 0.92 25.51 -15.33
N ALA A 65 -0.07 25.48 -16.23
CA ALA A 65 -1.41 25.93 -15.92
C ALA A 65 -2.05 25.13 -14.77
N ALA A 66 -1.88 23.80 -14.76
CA ALA A 66 -2.37 22.93 -13.68
C ALA A 66 -1.69 23.22 -12.33
N THR A 67 -0.38 23.55 -12.35
CA THR A 67 0.37 23.91 -11.14
C THR A 67 -0.15 25.21 -10.54
N VAL A 68 -0.34 26.25 -11.37
CA VAL A 68 -0.90 27.53 -10.90
C VAL A 68 -2.31 27.34 -10.34
N ALA A 69 -3.18 26.65 -11.06
CA ALA A 69 -4.54 26.37 -10.60
C ALA A 69 -4.58 25.58 -9.28
N ALA A 70 -3.69 24.60 -9.12
CA ALA A 70 -3.57 23.84 -7.87
C ALA A 70 -3.08 24.74 -6.73
N MET A 71 -2.11 25.62 -6.95
CA MET A 71 -1.67 26.57 -5.92
C MET A 71 -2.77 27.52 -5.49
N GLU A 72 -3.53 28.05 -6.46
CA GLU A 72 -4.71 28.90 -6.17
C GLU A 72 -5.77 28.13 -5.36
N GLN A 73 -6.05 26.89 -5.72
CA GLN A 73 -7.00 26.02 -5.00
C GLN A 73 -6.57 25.76 -3.55
N TYR A 74 -5.29 25.56 -3.32
CA TYR A 74 -4.73 25.37 -1.97
C TYR A 74 -4.50 26.69 -1.22
N GLY A 75 -4.56 27.82 -1.89
CA GLY A 75 -4.29 29.14 -1.33
C GLY A 75 -2.83 29.36 -0.95
N PHE A 76 -1.88 28.70 -1.64
CA PHE A 76 -0.46 28.84 -1.38
C PHE A 76 0.21 29.84 -2.31
N THR A 77 1.07 30.66 -1.73
CA THR A 77 2.10 31.38 -2.51
C THR A 77 3.32 30.46 -2.75
N PRO A 78 4.19 30.78 -3.74
CA PRO A 78 5.43 30.01 -3.96
C PRO A 78 6.31 29.90 -2.73
N GLU A 79 6.36 30.94 -1.89
CA GLU A 79 7.17 31.00 -0.68
C GLU A 79 6.58 30.11 0.45
N GLU A 80 5.27 29.93 0.49
CA GLU A 80 4.58 29.12 1.49
C GLU A 80 4.63 27.62 1.16
N LEU A 81 4.91 27.26 -0.10
CA LEU A 81 4.91 25.88 -0.56
C LEU A 81 5.91 24.99 0.18
N ASP A 82 7.08 25.53 0.56
CA ASP A 82 8.08 24.79 1.32
C ASP A 82 7.61 24.49 2.75
N ALA A 83 6.96 25.45 3.40
CA ALA A 83 6.37 25.26 4.72
C ALA A 83 5.22 24.24 4.66
N ALA A 84 4.36 24.33 3.64
CA ALA A 84 3.29 23.37 3.40
C ALA A 84 3.81 21.95 3.16
N LEU A 85 4.92 21.80 2.41
CA LEU A 85 5.55 20.52 2.17
C LEU A 85 6.17 19.93 3.46
N VAL A 86 6.77 20.74 4.31
CA VAL A 86 7.30 20.31 5.62
C VAL A 86 6.14 19.80 6.49
N SER A 87 5.04 20.56 6.58
CA SER A 87 3.85 20.16 7.32
C SER A 87 3.26 18.84 6.80
N ALA A 88 3.07 18.72 5.48
CA ALA A 88 2.53 17.49 4.88
C ALA A 88 3.43 16.27 5.10
N ASN A 89 4.75 16.44 5.10
CA ASN A 89 5.67 15.36 5.46
C ASN A 89 5.54 14.97 6.94
N ALA A 90 5.35 15.93 7.85
CA ALA A 90 5.12 15.64 9.27
C ALA A 90 3.83 14.84 9.46
N ASP A 91 2.74 15.19 8.75
CA ASP A 91 1.47 14.46 8.77
C ASP A 91 1.63 13.03 8.25
N LEU A 92 2.39 12.84 7.16
CA LEU A 92 2.70 11.52 6.60
C LEU A 92 3.52 10.67 7.58
N HIS A 93 4.52 11.27 8.23
CA HIS A 93 5.30 10.59 9.27
C HIS A 93 4.44 10.18 10.47
N SER A 94 3.55 11.07 10.92
CA SER A 94 2.59 10.80 12.00
C SER A 94 1.69 9.62 11.65
N SER A 95 1.08 9.63 10.46
CA SER A 95 0.23 8.52 9.97
C SER A 95 1.00 7.21 9.91
N THR A 96 2.25 7.23 9.44
CA THR A 96 3.12 6.05 9.38
C THR A 96 3.45 5.53 10.79
N ALA A 97 3.71 6.44 11.74
CA ALA A 97 4.00 6.07 13.12
C ALA A 97 2.80 5.41 13.81
N LYS A 98 1.58 5.82 13.49
CA LYS A 98 0.33 5.20 13.98
C LYS A 98 0.10 3.81 13.36
N LEU A 99 0.41 3.61 12.08
CA LEU A 99 0.19 2.35 11.36
C LEU A 99 1.13 1.22 11.80
N LYS A 100 2.42 1.51 11.98
CA LYS A 100 3.45 0.52 12.30
C LYS A 100 3.13 -0.37 13.52
N PRO A 101 2.72 0.18 14.69
CA PRO A 101 2.41 -0.64 15.86
C PRO A 101 1.19 -1.54 15.62
N ILE A 102 0.16 -1.07 14.90
CA ILE A 102 -1.03 -1.86 14.59
C ILE A 102 -0.67 -3.03 13.66
N GLU A 103 0.15 -2.80 12.63
CA GLU A 103 0.61 -3.86 11.74
C GLU A 103 1.46 -4.90 12.49
N THR A 104 2.28 -4.46 13.44
CA THR A 104 3.05 -5.35 14.30
C THR A 104 2.13 -6.17 15.20
N ALA A 105 1.13 -5.53 15.83
CA ALA A 105 0.15 -6.21 16.67
C ALA A 105 -0.67 -7.25 15.88
N ILE A 106 -1.12 -6.92 14.66
CA ILE A 106 -1.83 -7.89 13.79
C ILE A 106 -0.93 -9.10 13.49
N ARG A 107 0.34 -8.88 13.16
CA ARG A 107 1.29 -9.97 12.88
C ARG A 107 1.48 -10.86 14.09
N GLU A 108 1.72 -10.27 15.27
CA GLU A 108 1.90 -11.02 16.52
C GLU A 108 0.66 -11.83 16.90
N LYS A 109 -0.54 -11.24 16.76
CA LYS A 109 -1.80 -11.95 17.01
C LYS A 109 -2.04 -13.10 16.03
N LYS A 110 -1.70 -12.93 14.75
CA LYS A 110 -1.76 -14.01 13.74
C LYS A 110 -0.77 -15.13 14.03
N ASP A 111 0.44 -14.80 14.47
CA ASP A 111 1.43 -15.81 14.85
C ASP A 111 1.00 -16.57 16.10
N LEU A 112 0.45 -15.87 17.10
CA LEU A 112 -0.14 -16.51 18.27
C LEU A 112 -1.31 -17.43 17.89
N GLN A 113 -2.19 -16.99 17.00
CA GLN A 113 -3.33 -17.78 16.53
C GLN A 113 -2.87 -19.08 15.84
N LYS A 114 -1.79 -19.03 15.03
CA LYS A 114 -1.17 -20.22 14.42
C LYS A 114 -0.65 -21.18 15.48
N GLN A 115 0.04 -20.67 16.51
CA GLN A 115 0.59 -21.51 17.59
C GLN A 115 -0.53 -22.14 18.45
N VAL A 116 -1.58 -21.37 18.76
CA VAL A 116 -2.76 -21.90 19.47
C VAL A 116 -3.43 -23.00 18.67
N LEU A 117 -3.59 -22.82 17.35
CA LEU A 117 -4.18 -23.83 16.47
C LEU A 117 -3.30 -25.11 16.41
N ALA A 118 -1.98 -24.94 16.23
CA ALA A 118 -1.03 -26.05 16.22
C ALA A 118 -1.07 -26.84 17.52
N TYR A 119 -1.07 -26.14 18.66
CA TYR A 119 -1.17 -26.76 19.98
C TYR A 119 -2.52 -27.46 20.20
N ALA A 120 -3.62 -26.89 19.72
CA ALA A 120 -4.94 -27.49 19.82
C ALA A 120 -5.06 -28.79 19.03
N LYS A 121 -4.48 -28.86 17.82
CA LYS A 121 -4.46 -30.06 16.98
C LYS A 121 -3.76 -31.24 17.63
N THR A 122 -2.78 -31.01 18.50
CA THR A 122 -2.04 -32.07 19.21
C THR A 122 -2.70 -32.48 20.54
N ARG A 123 -3.89 -31.95 20.85
CA ARG A 123 -4.57 -32.18 22.13
C ARG A 123 -4.81 -33.67 22.41
N ASP A 124 -5.37 -34.39 21.45
CA ASP A 124 -5.74 -35.80 21.62
C ASP A 124 -4.51 -36.68 21.85
N VAL A 125 -3.40 -36.37 21.16
CA VAL A 125 -2.12 -37.06 21.35
C VAL A 125 -1.54 -36.79 22.74
N ARG A 126 -1.57 -35.54 23.21
CA ARG A 126 -1.09 -35.15 24.53
C ARG A 126 -1.94 -35.79 25.64
N ASP A 127 -3.25 -35.85 25.45
CA ASP A 127 -4.15 -36.49 26.41
C ASP A 127 -4.04 -38.03 26.36
N GLY A 128 -3.76 -38.58 25.18
CA GLY A 128 -3.41 -39.99 24.99
C GLY A 128 -2.16 -40.41 25.78
N LEU A 129 -1.13 -39.55 25.81
CA LEU A 129 0.08 -39.79 26.60
C LEU A 129 -0.22 -39.87 28.11
N LYS A 130 -1.09 -39.01 28.62
CA LYS A 130 -1.49 -39.03 30.06
C LYS A 130 -2.20 -40.33 30.47
N LYS A 131 -2.87 -41.00 29.54
CA LYS A 131 -3.56 -42.25 29.75
C LYS A 131 -2.62 -43.44 29.83
N GLN A 132 -1.35 -43.32 29.40
CA GLN A 132 -0.37 -44.40 29.50
C GLN A 132 0.09 -44.61 30.95
N LYS A 133 -0.09 -45.81 31.44
CA LYS A 133 0.16 -46.14 32.85
C LYS A 133 1.63 -46.42 33.19
N THR A 134 2.42 -46.90 32.22
CA THR A 134 3.82 -47.29 32.44
C THR A 134 4.76 -46.42 31.66
N ASP A 135 6.00 -46.22 32.13
CA ASP A 135 7.02 -45.43 31.44
C ASP A 135 7.41 -46.04 30.11
N LYS A 136 7.44 -47.38 30.00
CA LYS A 136 7.69 -48.08 28.74
C LYS A 136 6.59 -47.75 27.70
N ALA A 137 5.31 -47.77 28.12
CA ALA A 137 4.19 -47.42 27.25
C ALA A 137 4.21 -45.94 26.87
N ARG A 138 4.58 -45.04 27.78
CA ARG A 138 4.73 -43.60 27.50
C ARG A 138 5.84 -43.33 26.44
N LYS A 139 6.98 -44.05 26.60
CA LYS A 139 8.08 -43.91 25.66
C LYS A 139 7.67 -44.39 24.26
N ALA A 140 7.11 -45.57 24.13
CA ALA A 140 6.61 -46.11 22.86
C ALA A 140 5.53 -45.24 22.23
N TYR A 141 4.62 -44.65 23.03
CA TYR A 141 3.60 -43.72 22.55
C TYR A 141 4.21 -42.43 22.01
N ARG A 142 5.22 -41.88 22.70
CA ARG A 142 5.94 -40.70 22.23
C ARG A 142 6.68 -40.96 20.92
N GLU A 143 7.35 -42.06 20.80
CA GLU A 143 8.04 -42.47 19.57
C GLU A 143 7.06 -42.59 18.40
N LYS A 144 5.89 -43.19 18.63
CA LYS A 144 4.82 -43.32 17.63
C LYS A 144 4.23 -41.98 17.18
N HIS A 145 4.20 -40.96 18.02
CA HIS A 145 3.60 -39.66 17.79
C HIS A 145 4.63 -38.52 17.88
N GLU A 146 5.88 -38.79 17.50
CA GLU A 146 7.01 -37.87 17.69
C GLU A 146 6.76 -36.51 17.04
N SER A 147 6.24 -36.47 15.80
CA SER A 147 5.95 -35.25 15.08
C SER A 147 4.95 -34.34 15.82
N ASP A 148 3.89 -34.94 16.40
CA ASP A 148 2.89 -34.19 17.14
C ASP A 148 3.47 -33.60 18.43
N PHE A 149 4.35 -34.35 19.12
CA PHE A 149 5.03 -33.85 20.31
C PHE A 149 6.02 -32.73 19.98
N ILE A 150 6.76 -32.81 18.85
CA ILE A 150 7.63 -31.72 18.39
C ILE A 150 6.83 -30.44 18.17
N ILE A 151 5.66 -30.54 17.52
CA ILE A 151 4.75 -29.40 17.29
C ILE A 151 4.22 -28.84 18.61
N ALA A 152 3.77 -29.72 19.52
CA ALA A 152 3.28 -29.31 20.82
C ALA A 152 4.34 -28.62 21.68
N ASP A 153 5.55 -29.15 21.71
CA ASP A 153 6.68 -28.61 22.46
C ASP A 153 7.17 -27.27 21.88
N ALA A 154 7.15 -27.12 20.54
CA ALA A 154 7.45 -25.86 19.89
C ALA A 154 6.43 -24.76 20.25
N ALA A 155 5.14 -25.07 20.17
CA ALA A 155 4.07 -24.15 20.59
C ALA A 155 4.16 -23.80 22.07
N ALA A 156 4.41 -24.80 22.94
CA ALA A 156 4.56 -24.56 24.38
C ALA A 156 5.79 -23.67 24.71
N ARG A 157 6.89 -23.82 23.96
CA ARG A 157 8.05 -22.92 24.08
C ARG A 157 7.70 -21.50 23.68
N TYR A 158 6.98 -21.34 22.57
CA TYR A 158 6.51 -20.02 22.12
C TYR A 158 5.66 -19.33 23.20
N PHE A 159 4.70 -20.03 23.80
CA PHE A 159 3.85 -19.46 24.85
C PHE A 159 4.66 -19.03 26.08
N ARG A 160 5.63 -19.83 26.50
CA ARG A 160 6.53 -19.48 27.61
C ARG A 160 7.39 -18.25 27.30
N GLN A 161 7.94 -18.16 26.09
CA GLN A 161 8.75 -17.02 25.66
C GLN A 161 7.94 -15.73 25.62
N LYS A 162 6.66 -15.81 25.25
CA LYS A 162 5.73 -14.67 25.22
C LYS A 162 5.04 -14.40 26.58
N GLY A 163 5.37 -15.16 27.63
CA GLY A 163 4.76 -15.01 28.97
C GLY A 163 3.27 -15.34 29.01
N ILE A 164 2.77 -16.16 28.10
CA ILE A 164 1.35 -16.49 27.99
C ILE A 164 1.04 -17.64 28.94
N THR A 165 0.38 -17.33 30.05
CA THR A 165 -0.04 -18.30 31.06
C THR A 165 -1.42 -18.89 30.77
N LYS A 166 -2.33 -18.09 30.23
CA LYS A 166 -3.69 -18.52 29.84
C LYS A 166 -3.83 -18.39 28.31
N LEU A 167 -4.05 -19.52 27.66
CA LEU A 167 -4.22 -19.54 26.21
C LEU A 167 -5.53 -18.86 25.80
N PRO A 168 -5.50 -17.86 24.92
CA PRO A 168 -6.70 -17.28 24.34
C PRO A 168 -7.36 -18.29 23.39
N THR A 169 -8.66 -18.12 23.16
CA THR A 169 -9.37 -18.93 22.18
C THR A 169 -9.06 -18.47 20.76
N TYR A 170 -9.19 -19.38 19.79
CA TYR A 170 -9.05 -19.01 18.37
C TYR A 170 -10.05 -17.90 17.97
N LYS A 171 -11.30 -17.99 18.45
CA LYS A 171 -12.35 -16.99 18.17
C LYS A 171 -12.01 -15.62 18.76
N SER A 172 -11.49 -15.57 20.00
CA SER A 172 -11.07 -14.32 20.63
C SER A 172 -9.95 -13.64 19.81
N LEU A 173 -8.92 -14.41 19.43
CA LEU A 173 -7.83 -13.89 18.61
C LEU A 173 -8.32 -13.42 17.23
N GLN A 174 -9.25 -14.15 16.64
CA GLN A 174 -9.85 -13.77 15.35
C GLN A 174 -10.58 -12.42 15.47
N ALA A 175 -11.40 -12.23 16.49
CA ALA A 175 -12.09 -10.97 16.75
C ALA A 175 -11.12 -9.79 16.97
N GLU A 176 -10.05 -10.01 17.74
CA GLU A 176 -9.01 -9.00 17.96
C GLU A 176 -8.28 -8.63 16.67
N ILE A 177 -7.97 -9.62 15.81
CA ILE A 177 -7.34 -9.38 14.49
C ILE A 177 -8.28 -8.60 13.58
N GLU A 178 -9.57 -8.91 13.58
CA GLU A 178 -10.58 -8.20 12.79
C GLU A 178 -10.71 -6.74 13.24
N GLN A 179 -10.76 -6.51 14.56
CA GLN A 179 -10.80 -5.16 15.14
C GLN A 179 -9.55 -4.34 14.73
N LEU A 180 -8.35 -4.89 14.95
CA LEU A 180 -7.10 -4.23 14.55
C LEU A 180 -7.01 -4.00 13.04
N THR A 181 -7.57 -4.90 12.24
CA THR A 181 -7.61 -4.74 10.78
C THR A 181 -8.55 -3.61 10.36
N ALA A 182 -9.70 -3.48 11.02
CA ALA A 182 -10.61 -2.36 10.78
C ALA A 182 -9.97 -1.02 11.16
N GLU A 183 -9.30 -0.95 12.31
CA GLU A 183 -8.54 0.22 12.74
C GLU A 183 -7.40 0.57 11.76
N LYS A 184 -6.63 -0.43 11.32
CA LYS A 184 -5.62 -0.26 10.30
C LYS A 184 -6.20 0.34 9.01
N ASN A 185 -7.33 -0.18 8.54
CA ASN A 185 -7.94 0.27 7.29
C ASN A 185 -8.41 1.73 7.38
N ALA A 186 -8.93 2.16 8.52
CA ALA A 186 -9.30 3.56 8.76
C ALA A 186 -8.07 4.48 8.70
N LEU A 187 -7.00 4.14 9.42
CA LEU A 187 -5.73 4.88 9.41
C LEU A 187 -5.01 4.84 8.06
N TYR A 188 -5.18 3.76 7.30
CA TYR A 188 -4.58 3.63 5.98
C TYR A 188 -5.17 4.61 4.96
N ASN A 189 -6.43 4.97 5.10
CA ASN A 189 -7.04 6.01 4.26
C ASN A 189 -6.43 7.39 4.55
N GLU A 190 -6.21 7.73 5.82
CA GLU A 190 -5.49 8.95 6.23
C GLU A 190 -4.06 8.96 5.67
N TYR A 191 -3.33 7.86 5.81
CA TYR A 191 -1.99 7.71 5.25
C TYR A 191 -1.96 7.92 3.73
N ARG A 192 -2.91 7.34 2.99
CA ARG A 192 -3.00 7.51 1.54
C ARG A 192 -3.25 8.96 1.14
N ALA A 193 -4.17 9.64 1.83
CA ALA A 193 -4.45 11.06 1.60
C ALA A 193 -3.21 11.93 1.85
N ASN A 194 -2.52 11.71 2.99
CA ASN A 194 -1.30 12.44 3.32
C ASN A 194 -0.17 12.16 2.30
N LYS A 195 -0.03 10.92 1.86
CA LYS A 195 0.96 10.54 0.83
C LYS A 195 0.68 11.23 -0.51
N GLU A 196 -0.57 11.29 -0.94
CA GLU A 196 -0.94 11.97 -2.19
C GLU A 196 -0.72 13.47 -2.06
N ARG A 197 -1.09 14.09 -0.94
CA ARG A 197 -0.81 15.50 -0.68
C ARG A 197 0.68 15.84 -0.74
N VAL A 198 1.54 15.02 -0.13
CA VAL A 198 3.01 15.20 -0.25
C VAL A 198 3.46 15.12 -1.70
N ARG A 199 2.95 14.14 -2.46
CA ARG A 199 3.28 13.96 -3.88
C ARG A 199 2.87 15.16 -4.73
N GLU A 200 1.66 15.69 -4.51
CA GLU A 200 1.17 16.88 -5.21
C GLU A 200 2.03 18.09 -4.91
N LEU A 201 2.31 18.38 -3.63
CA LEU A 201 3.15 19.50 -3.22
C LEU A 201 4.59 19.38 -3.78
N GLN A 202 5.16 18.18 -3.78
CA GLN A 202 6.47 17.91 -4.41
C GLN A 202 6.43 18.17 -5.91
N THR A 203 5.33 17.82 -6.57
CA THR A 203 5.15 18.06 -8.00
C THR A 203 5.02 19.54 -8.30
N MET A 204 4.24 20.29 -7.50
CA MET A 204 4.15 21.75 -7.60
C MET A 204 5.53 22.40 -7.44
N LYS A 205 6.27 22.03 -6.41
CA LYS A 205 7.62 22.55 -6.16
C LYS A 205 8.57 22.28 -7.33
N SER A 206 8.55 21.04 -7.87
CA SER A 206 9.38 20.67 -9.03
C SER A 206 9.00 21.47 -10.26
N ASN A 207 7.72 21.66 -10.52
CA ASN A 207 7.23 22.41 -11.67
C ASN A 207 7.58 23.90 -11.55
N LEU A 208 7.37 24.51 -10.38
CA LEU A 208 7.78 25.91 -10.13
C LEU A 208 9.27 26.13 -10.34
N SER A 209 10.10 25.22 -9.82
CA SER A 209 11.55 25.27 -10.03
C SER A 209 11.90 25.26 -11.53
N GLN A 210 11.24 24.42 -12.33
CA GLN A 210 11.46 24.37 -13.78
C GLN A 210 10.92 25.62 -14.50
N MET A 211 9.82 26.21 -14.04
CA MET A 211 9.30 27.46 -14.58
C MET A 211 10.30 28.60 -14.41
N HIS A 212 10.92 28.73 -13.23
CA HIS A 212 11.93 29.75 -12.96
C HIS A 212 13.24 29.54 -13.76
N HIS A 213 13.66 28.28 -13.96
CA HIS A 213 14.86 27.98 -14.75
C HIS A 213 14.63 28.08 -16.25
N GLY A 214 13.38 27.97 -16.71
CA GLY A 214 12.99 28.04 -18.12
C GLY A 214 12.77 29.46 -18.65
N GLU A 215 12.84 30.50 -17.83
CA GLU A 215 12.89 31.89 -18.32
C GLU A 215 14.29 32.20 -18.85
N PRO A 216 14.49 32.26 -20.20
CA PRO A 216 15.73 32.78 -20.72
C PRO A 216 15.83 34.22 -20.21
N SER A 217 16.95 34.55 -19.59
CA SER A 217 17.25 35.91 -19.14
C SER A 217 17.15 36.87 -20.34
N ARG A 218 15.96 37.42 -20.59
CA ARG A 218 15.72 38.46 -21.58
C ARG A 218 16.51 39.75 -21.28
N GLN A 219 17.12 39.84 -20.11
CA GLN A 219 17.88 41.02 -19.69
C GLN A 219 19.29 41.13 -20.29
N LYS A 220 19.90 40.06 -20.83
CA LYS A 220 21.27 40.14 -21.37
C LYS A 220 21.38 40.56 -22.83
N LYS A 221 20.28 40.70 -23.60
CA LYS A 221 20.32 41.11 -25.00
C LYS A 221 20.25 42.65 -25.22
N HIS A 222 19.85 43.40 -24.19
CA HIS A 222 19.70 44.86 -24.32
C HIS A 222 20.94 45.66 -23.92
N GLU A 223 21.95 45.03 -23.31
CA GLU A 223 23.20 45.71 -22.92
C GLU A 223 24.35 45.53 -23.92
N GLN A 224 24.20 44.74 -25.00
CA GLN A 224 25.21 44.55 -26.01
C GLN A 224 24.95 45.37 -27.31
N GLU A 225 23.89 46.15 -27.38
CA GLU A 225 23.56 47.04 -28.52
C GLU A 225 23.57 48.54 -28.15
N ARG A 226 24.36 48.93 -27.13
CA ARG A 226 24.63 50.36 -26.89
C ARG A 226 26.12 50.66 -26.98
#